data_289e928e7872e88bab6b08ed1037305d
#
_entry.id   289e928e7872e88bab6b08ed1037305d
#
_cell.length_a   1.000
_cell.length_b   1.000
_cell.length_c   1.000
_cell.angle_alpha   90.00
_cell.angle_beta   90.00
_cell.angle_gamma   90.00
#
_symmetry.space_group_name_H-M   'P 1'
#
loop_
_entity.id
_entity.type
_entity.pdbx_description
1 polymer ?
#
loop_
_entity_poly.entity_id
_entity_poly.type
_entity_poly.pdbx_seq_one_letter_code
_entity_poly.pdbx_strand_id
1 'polypeptide(L)'
;MFDGQNRTHPARGLRAPSLRGCAASCVASAVAVALAACSALGTPRETPSPLPRAGAPAPGLAAPPREKRGATLSRALRPVLPRGDTRLAVAVLDLDSADQEIASYGTGTTFETASIIKVGILAALLLQAQDEGRELTVDEREYAEAMIRTSDNYAADVLWHAIGEAEGLGAANERLGLYSTRGGPGIGWGLTRTTATDQVRLLRAVFARGPRASVRPPEGLDQASRAYIGHLMGSITDEQDWGVSAAGSRGSRWALKNGWLQRSTTGLWIINSVGQVTVHGHRYLVSVLSGGNRSMEAGIALVERAARAAVGAASAHVRPWPQ
;
A
#
# COMPACT_ATOMS: atom_id res chain seq x y z
N MET A 1 12.72 -28.28 13.34
CA MET A 1 13.05 -29.53 12.67
C MET A 1 12.52 -29.38 11.25
N PHE A 2 13.35 -28.88 10.33
CA PHE A 2 13.04 -28.81 8.92
C PHE A 2 13.99 -29.78 8.26
N ASP A 3 13.41 -30.86 7.75
CA ASP A 3 14.14 -31.92 7.08
C ASP A 3 14.39 -31.51 5.62
N GLY A 4 15.63 -31.71 5.20
CA GLY A 4 16.14 -31.27 3.93
C GLY A 4 15.72 -32.17 2.79
N GLN A 5 15.48 -31.54 1.64
CA GLN A 5 15.75 -32.20 0.35
C GLN A 5 16.62 -31.29 -0.52
N ASN A 6 17.90 -31.64 -0.48
CA ASN A 6 18.96 -31.09 -1.32
C ASN A 6 18.85 -31.70 -2.72
N ARG A 7 18.52 -30.92 -3.75
CA ARG A 7 18.77 -31.30 -5.15
C ARG A 7 19.64 -30.23 -5.80
N THR A 8 20.89 -30.62 -5.99
CA THR A 8 21.91 -29.92 -6.75
C THR A 8 21.59 -29.95 -8.24
N HIS A 9 21.50 -28.79 -8.87
CA HIS A 9 21.61 -28.62 -10.33
C HIS A 9 22.83 -27.75 -10.65
N PRO A 10 23.56 -28.07 -11.76
CA PRO A 10 24.86 -27.49 -12.03
C PRO A 10 24.75 -26.10 -12.64
N ALA A 11 25.66 -25.25 -12.23
CA ALA A 11 25.83 -23.86 -12.70
C ALA A 11 26.22 -23.84 -14.21
N ARG A 12 25.47 -23.09 -15.02
CA ARG A 12 25.87 -22.62 -16.34
C ARG A 12 26.46 -21.22 -16.19
N GLY A 13 27.73 -21.09 -16.55
CA GLY A 13 28.49 -19.86 -16.52
C GLY A 13 27.92 -18.80 -17.49
N LEU A 14 27.69 -17.61 -16.98
CA LEU A 14 27.39 -16.41 -17.75
C LEU A 14 28.67 -15.63 -18.01
N ARG A 15 28.97 -15.40 -19.29
CA ARG A 15 30.04 -14.53 -19.78
C ARG A 15 29.57 -13.07 -19.69
N ALA A 16 30.42 -12.21 -19.15
CA ALA A 16 30.26 -10.77 -19.15
C ALA A 16 30.49 -10.16 -20.55
N PRO A 17 29.71 -9.18 -21.01
CA PRO A 17 30.04 -8.36 -22.17
C PRO A 17 30.84 -7.10 -21.74
N SER A 18 31.88 -6.84 -22.54
CA SER A 18 32.84 -5.74 -22.43
C SER A 18 32.22 -4.39 -22.74
N LEU A 19 32.59 -3.39 -21.93
CA LEU A 19 32.35 -1.95 -22.16
C LEU A 19 33.11 -1.45 -23.38
N ARG A 20 32.43 -0.78 -24.31
CA ARG A 20 33.02 0.16 -25.26
C ARG A 20 32.23 1.47 -25.14
N GLY A 21 33.02 2.52 -24.82
CA GLY A 21 32.52 3.89 -24.68
C GLY A 21 32.18 4.54 -26.03
N CYS A 22 31.31 5.50 -26.00
CA CYS A 22 31.15 6.54 -27.01
C CYS A 22 30.96 7.89 -26.35
N ALA A 23 31.75 8.84 -26.84
CA ALA A 23 31.91 10.17 -26.31
C ALA A 23 30.77 11.13 -26.67
N ALA A 24 30.71 12.20 -25.91
CA ALA A 24 29.80 13.34 -25.94
C ALA A 24 29.74 14.12 -27.25
N SER A 25 28.56 14.73 -27.48
CA SER A 25 28.50 16.02 -28.22
C SER A 25 27.38 16.88 -27.61
N CYS A 26 27.79 17.97 -26.98
CA CYS A 26 26.95 19.09 -26.55
C CYS A 26 26.59 19.95 -27.77
N VAL A 27 25.34 20.25 -27.96
CA VAL A 27 24.88 21.38 -28.81
C VAL A 27 23.98 22.27 -27.97
N ALA A 28 24.44 23.48 -27.70
CA ALA A 28 23.67 24.54 -27.07
C ALA A 28 22.90 25.31 -28.16
N SER A 29 21.61 25.46 -28.01
CA SER A 29 20.79 26.38 -28.82
C SER A 29 20.17 27.43 -27.92
N ALA A 30 20.62 28.67 -28.11
CA ALA A 30 20.01 29.87 -27.53
C ALA A 30 18.81 30.31 -28.39
N VAL A 31 17.67 30.57 -27.77
CA VAL A 31 16.50 31.19 -28.39
C VAL A 31 16.27 32.57 -27.77
N ALA A 32 16.37 33.60 -28.60
CA ALA A 32 16.11 35.00 -28.25
C ALA A 32 14.61 35.26 -28.22
N VAL A 33 14.13 35.96 -27.19
CA VAL A 33 12.75 36.44 -27.05
C VAL A 33 12.68 37.87 -27.54
N ALA A 34 11.87 38.13 -28.58
CA ALA A 34 11.54 39.48 -29.07
C ALA A 34 10.26 39.97 -28.38
N LEU A 35 10.34 41.12 -27.71
CA LEU A 35 9.19 41.85 -27.17
C LEU A 35 8.60 42.75 -28.28
N ALA A 36 7.33 42.57 -28.58
CA ALA A 36 6.55 43.52 -29.36
C ALA A 36 5.50 44.18 -28.50
N ALA A 37 5.63 45.48 -28.30
CA ALA A 37 4.64 46.32 -27.65
C ALA A 37 3.62 46.81 -28.70
N CYS A 38 2.32 46.55 -28.50
CA CYS A 38 1.24 47.17 -29.24
C CYS A 38 0.38 48.00 -28.29
N SER A 39 0.39 49.34 -28.48
CA SER A 39 -0.55 50.26 -27.88
C SER A 39 -1.89 50.21 -28.64
N ALA A 40 -2.99 49.99 -27.92
CA ALA A 40 -4.34 50.13 -28.49
C ALA A 40 -5.17 51.10 -27.65
N LEU A 41 -5.76 52.05 -28.40
CA LEU A 41 -6.63 53.12 -27.99
C LEU A 41 -7.96 52.59 -27.37
N GLY A 42 -8.42 53.27 -26.32
CA GLY A 42 -9.60 52.85 -25.55
C GLY A 42 -10.93 53.19 -26.29
N THR A 43 -11.90 52.33 -26.11
CA THR A 43 -13.33 52.57 -26.33
C THR A 43 -14.09 52.47 -25.01
N PRO A 44 -15.22 53.23 -24.83
CA PRO A 44 -15.90 53.30 -23.56
C PRO A 44 -16.57 51.99 -23.18
N ARG A 45 -16.38 51.56 -21.93
CA ARG A 45 -16.88 50.33 -21.38
C ARG A 45 -18.30 50.55 -20.86
N GLU A 46 -19.27 49.91 -21.48
CA GLU A 46 -20.61 49.76 -20.90
C GLU A 46 -20.55 48.86 -19.67
N THR A 47 -21.15 49.28 -18.56
CA THR A 47 -21.27 48.51 -17.32
C THR A 47 -22.32 47.41 -17.50
N PRO A 48 -21.99 46.12 -17.35
CA PRO A 48 -23.02 45.09 -17.35
C PRO A 48 -23.75 45.05 -16.01
N SER A 49 -25.09 44.96 -16.07
CA SER A 49 -25.97 44.69 -14.92
C SER A 49 -25.55 43.43 -14.15
N PRO A 50 -25.68 43.43 -12.84
CA PRO A 50 -25.34 42.24 -12.05
C PRO A 50 -26.32 41.10 -12.34
N LEU A 51 -25.76 39.96 -12.78
CA LEU A 51 -26.47 38.66 -12.85
C LEU A 51 -26.90 38.22 -11.44
N PRO A 52 -28.05 37.54 -11.30
CA PRO A 52 -28.48 37.01 -10.01
C PRO A 52 -27.45 36.05 -9.45
N ARG A 53 -27.03 36.29 -8.21
CA ARG A 53 -26.11 35.46 -7.47
C ARG A 53 -26.68 34.04 -7.39
N ALA A 54 -25.99 33.08 -8.01
CA ALA A 54 -26.28 31.67 -7.79
C ALA A 54 -26.22 31.39 -6.30
N GLY A 55 -27.27 30.76 -5.77
CA GLY A 55 -27.40 30.44 -4.36
C GLY A 55 -26.15 29.70 -3.87
N ALA A 56 -25.64 30.11 -2.71
CA ALA A 56 -24.53 29.43 -2.07
C ALA A 56 -24.84 27.95 -1.94
N PRO A 57 -23.89 27.04 -2.27
CA PRO A 57 -24.09 25.62 -2.03
C PRO A 57 -24.38 25.41 -0.55
N ALA A 58 -25.41 24.59 -0.25
CA ALA A 58 -25.72 24.20 1.12
C ALA A 58 -24.46 23.72 1.83
N PRO A 59 -24.26 24.08 3.12
CA PRO A 59 -23.06 23.66 3.86
C PRO A 59 -23.05 22.11 3.89
N GLY A 60 -22.17 21.54 3.07
CA GLY A 60 -21.84 20.10 3.14
C GLY A 60 -21.36 19.83 4.56
N LEU A 61 -21.94 18.84 5.22
CA LEU A 61 -21.50 18.41 6.55
C LEU A 61 -20.00 18.11 6.48
N ALA A 62 -19.21 18.97 7.11
CA ALA A 62 -17.77 18.81 7.20
C ALA A 62 -17.46 17.44 7.81
N ALA A 63 -16.57 16.69 7.17
CA ALA A 63 -16.10 15.42 7.70
C ALA A 63 -15.53 15.64 9.11
N PRO A 64 -15.74 14.68 10.05
CA PRO A 64 -15.25 14.84 11.41
C PRO A 64 -13.72 14.98 11.43
N PRO A 65 -13.15 15.84 12.27
CA PRO A 65 -11.70 16.01 12.39
C PRO A 65 -10.99 14.68 12.66
N ARG A 66 -9.73 14.58 12.27
CA ARG A 66 -8.86 13.38 12.40
C ARG A 66 -8.89 12.76 13.80
N GLU A 67 -8.87 13.56 14.86
CA GLU A 67 -9.01 13.08 16.25
C GLU A 67 -10.33 12.34 16.49
N LYS A 68 -11.43 12.80 15.90
CA LYS A 68 -12.73 12.14 16.04
C LYS A 68 -12.75 10.75 15.36
N ARG A 69 -12.06 10.57 14.23
CA ARG A 69 -11.98 9.28 13.54
C ARG A 69 -11.15 8.27 14.29
N GLY A 70 -9.98 8.68 14.82
CA GLY A 70 -9.17 7.83 15.70
C GLY A 70 -9.90 7.42 16.97
N ALA A 71 -10.65 8.34 17.58
CA ALA A 71 -11.47 8.05 18.76
C ALA A 71 -12.63 7.09 18.43
N THR A 72 -13.28 7.24 17.28
CA THR A 72 -14.33 6.33 16.80
C THR A 72 -13.77 4.92 16.55
N LEU A 73 -12.64 4.82 15.86
CA LEU A 73 -11.93 3.55 15.65
C LEU A 73 -11.54 2.91 16.99
N SER A 74 -10.95 3.67 17.90
CA SER A 74 -10.55 3.16 19.23
C SER A 74 -11.74 2.64 20.03
N ARG A 75 -12.88 3.33 19.95
CA ARG A 75 -14.13 2.88 20.59
C ARG A 75 -14.65 1.57 19.97
N ALA A 76 -14.64 1.46 18.64
CA ALA A 76 -15.08 0.26 17.93
C ALA A 76 -14.17 -0.94 18.20
N LEU A 77 -12.87 -0.71 18.39
CA LEU A 77 -11.90 -1.76 18.71
C LEU A 77 -11.95 -2.23 20.17
N ARG A 78 -12.50 -1.44 21.10
CA ARG A 78 -12.51 -1.76 22.54
C ARG A 78 -12.99 -3.19 22.85
N PRO A 79 -14.09 -3.71 22.27
CA PRO A 79 -14.56 -5.07 22.52
C PRO A 79 -13.65 -6.18 22.00
N VAL A 80 -12.77 -5.86 21.05
CA VAL A 80 -11.90 -6.83 20.37
C VAL A 80 -10.44 -6.74 20.81
N LEU A 81 -10.11 -5.78 21.69
CA LEU A 81 -8.74 -5.62 22.17
C LEU A 81 -8.25 -6.90 22.86
N PRO A 82 -7.04 -7.35 22.52
CA PRO A 82 -6.48 -8.54 23.13
C PRO A 82 -6.17 -8.31 24.61
N ARG A 83 -6.09 -9.40 25.38
CA ARG A 83 -5.66 -9.40 26.78
C ARG A 83 -4.21 -9.88 26.89
N GLY A 84 -3.54 -9.51 27.98
CA GLY A 84 -2.16 -9.91 28.23
C GLY A 84 -1.17 -9.23 27.27
N ASP A 85 -0.15 -9.97 26.86
CA ASP A 85 0.99 -9.43 26.08
C ASP A 85 0.75 -9.36 24.56
N THR A 86 -0.42 -9.78 24.09
CA THR A 86 -0.77 -9.67 22.68
C THR A 86 -0.96 -8.20 22.30
N ARG A 87 -0.26 -7.76 21.28
CA ARG A 87 -0.29 -6.38 20.76
C ARG A 87 -1.10 -6.31 19.49
N LEU A 88 -1.77 -5.16 19.27
CA LEU A 88 -2.59 -4.88 18.11
C LEU A 88 -2.38 -3.45 17.64
N ALA A 89 -2.22 -3.25 16.33
CA ALA A 89 -2.36 -1.95 15.68
C ALA A 89 -3.25 -2.08 14.45
N VAL A 90 -4.08 -1.06 14.23
CA VAL A 90 -5.06 -1.05 13.14
C VAL A 90 -5.04 0.31 12.46
N ALA A 91 -5.11 0.32 11.14
CA ALA A 91 -5.36 1.54 10.37
C ALA A 91 -6.41 1.25 9.28
N VAL A 92 -7.26 2.24 9.04
CA VAL A 92 -8.32 2.16 8.02
C VAL A 92 -8.47 3.50 7.30
N LEU A 93 -8.74 3.42 6.00
CA LEU A 93 -9.01 4.56 5.13
C LEU A 93 -10.21 4.22 4.24
N ASP A 94 -11.21 5.08 4.19
CA ASP A 94 -12.24 5.06 3.15
C ASP A 94 -11.72 5.79 1.91
N LEU A 95 -11.44 5.05 0.83
CA LEU A 95 -10.93 5.62 -0.44
C LEU A 95 -11.95 6.50 -1.16
N ASP A 96 -13.22 6.31 -0.89
CA ASP A 96 -14.30 7.02 -1.55
C ASP A 96 -14.80 8.22 -0.74
N SER A 97 -14.25 8.41 0.49
CA SER A 97 -14.50 9.61 1.29
C SER A 97 -13.83 10.86 0.71
N ALA A 98 -14.42 12.04 0.97
CA ALA A 98 -13.92 13.30 0.42
C ALA A 98 -12.53 13.69 0.94
N ASP A 99 -12.21 13.37 2.18
CA ASP A 99 -10.95 13.74 2.84
C ASP A 99 -9.87 12.66 2.81
N GLN A 100 -10.23 11.41 2.57
CA GLN A 100 -9.32 10.26 2.53
C GLN A 100 -8.33 10.23 3.72
N GLU A 101 -8.81 10.55 4.92
CA GLU A 101 -7.99 10.51 6.12
C GLU A 101 -7.84 9.09 6.69
N ILE A 102 -6.63 8.80 7.18
CA ILE A 102 -6.33 7.51 7.83
C ILE A 102 -6.73 7.61 9.30
N ALA A 103 -7.70 6.79 9.71
CA ALA A 103 -7.93 6.51 11.12
C ALA A 103 -6.98 5.41 11.59
N SER A 104 -6.37 5.57 12.77
CA SER A 104 -5.40 4.60 13.29
C SER A 104 -5.54 4.38 14.80
N TYR A 105 -5.26 3.14 15.23
CA TYR A 105 -5.12 2.70 16.61
C TYR A 105 -3.74 2.05 16.80
N GLY A 106 -3.09 2.25 17.95
CA GLY A 106 -1.74 1.76 18.20
C GLY A 106 -0.68 2.52 17.37
N THR A 107 -0.90 3.82 17.16
CA THR A 107 -0.02 4.69 16.38
C THR A 107 1.41 4.65 16.91
N GLY A 108 2.38 4.53 15.99
CA GLY A 108 3.81 4.43 16.33
C GLY A 108 4.30 3.06 16.77
N THR A 109 3.40 2.13 17.11
CA THR A 109 3.79 0.75 17.40
C THR A 109 4.21 0.04 16.11
N THR A 110 5.43 -0.50 16.10
CA THR A 110 5.94 -1.25 14.97
C THR A 110 5.81 -2.75 15.19
N PHE A 111 5.57 -3.47 14.08
CA PHE A 111 5.45 -4.93 14.02
C PHE A 111 6.37 -5.48 12.94
N GLU A 112 6.82 -6.70 13.10
CA GLU A 112 7.44 -7.45 12.02
C GLU A 112 6.38 -7.79 10.98
N THR A 113 6.74 -7.63 9.71
CA THR A 113 5.77 -7.73 8.61
C THR A 113 5.36 -9.16 8.32
N ALA A 114 6.25 -10.14 8.54
CA ALA A 114 6.13 -11.44 7.88
C ALA A 114 5.84 -11.23 6.37
N SER A 115 4.98 -12.01 5.75
CA SER A 115 4.74 -11.97 4.30
C SER A 115 3.95 -10.77 3.77
N ILE A 116 3.45 -9.85 4.60
CA ILE A 116 2.82 -8.63 4.04
C ILE A 116 3.84 -7.73 3.32
N ILE A 117 5.15 -7.82 3.67
CA ILE A 117 6.21 -7.06 2.99
C ILE A 117 6.31 -7.37 1.49
N LYS A 118 5.85 -8.52 1.04
CA LYS A 118 5.89 -8.95 -0.35
C LYS A 118 5.20 -7.95 -1.29
N VAL A 119 4.19 -7.23 -0.80
CA VAL A 119 3.59 -6.10 -1.54
C VAL A 119 4.58 -4.96 -1.69
N GLY A 120 5.36 -4.65 -0.65
CA GLY A 120 6.42 -3.63 -0.69
C GLY A 120 7.58 -4.03 -1.61
N ILE A 121 7.99 -5.30 -1.60
CA ILE A 121 9.01 -5.85 -2.51
C ILE A 121 8.56 -5.69 -3.96
N LEU A 122 7.33 -6.08 -4.29
CA LEU A 122 6.79 -5.92 -5.64
C LEU A 122 6.67 -4.44 -6.04
N ALA A 123 6.25 -3.58 -5.13
CA ALA A 123 6.19 -2.13 -5.39
C ALA A 123 7.59 -1.55 -5.68
N ALA A 124 8.63 -1.96 -4.93
CA ALA A 124 10.01 -1.55 -5.17
C ALA A 124 10.52 -2.02 -6.53
N LEU A 125 10.29 -3.29 -6.88
CA LEU A 125 10.69 -3.85 -8.18
C LEU A 125 10.04 -3.08 -9.34
N LEU A 126 8.75 -2.79 -9.26
CA LEU A 126 8.04 -2.04 -10.29
C LEU A 126 8.51 -0.59 -10.40
N LEU A 127 8.84 0.06 -9.28
CA LEU A 127 9.41 1.40 -9.30
C LEU A 127 10.79 1.43 -9.98
N GLN A 128 11.65 0.43 -9.71
CA GLN A 128 12.94 0.30 -10.37
C GLN A 128 12.79 0.05 -11.88
N ALA A 129 11.88 -0.84 -12.28
CA ALA A 129 11.58 -1.09 -13.69
C ALA A 129 11.07 0.18 -14.41
N GLN A 130 10.21 0.99 -13.74
CA GLN A 130 9.76 2.27 -14.26
C GLN A 130 10.92 3.26 -14.48
N ASP A 131 11.84 3.35 -13.51
CA ASP A 131 13.01 4.24 -13.59
C ASP A 131 13.96 3.84 -14.73
N GLU A 132 14.07 2.55 -15.00
CA GLU A 132 14.84 1.98 -16.11
C GLU A 132 14.10 2.04 -17.46
N GLY A 133 12.85 2.47 -17.47
CA GLY A 133 12.02 2.53 -18.69
C GLY A 133 11.74 1.15 -19.30
N ARG A 134 11.70 0.11 -18.49
CA ARG A 134 11.46 -1.28 -18.91
C ARG A 134 10.22 -1.89 -18.28
N GLU A 135 9.74 -2.95 -18.86
CA GLU A 135 8.80 -3.86 -18.22
C GLU A 135 9.53 -4.87 -17.33
N LEU A 136 8.79 -5.58 -16.48
CA LEU A 136 9.30 -6.75 -15.78
C LEU A 136 9.67 -7.84 -16.79
N THR A 137 10.77 -8.53 -16.55
CA THR A 137 11.13 -9.74 -17.31
C THR A 137 10.11 -10.86 -17.08
N VAL A 138 10.20 -11.92 -17.86
CA VAL A 138 9.34 -13.11 -17.70
C VAL A 138 9.55 -13.71 -16.31
N ASP A 139 10.81 -13.91 -15.90
CA ASP A 139 11.17 -14.50 -14.61
C ASP A 139 10.69 -13.61 -13.43
N GLU A 140 10.87 -12.27 -13.53
CA GLU A 140 10.37 -11.34 -12.50
C GLU A 140 8.85 -11.42 -12.35
N ARG A 141 8.10 -11.61 -13.45
CA ARG A 141 6.64 -11.78 -13.41
C ARG A 141 6.26 -13.11 -12.74
N GLU A 142 6.91 -14.20 -13.10
CA GLU A 142 6.65 -15.53 -12.52
C GLU A 142 6.92 -15.52 -11.01
N TYR A 143 8.05 -14.94 -10.57
CA TYR A 143 8.34 -14.77 -9.16
C TYR A 143 7.35 -13.83 -8.46
N ALA A 144 6.95 -12.73 -9.07
CA ALA A 144 5.96 -11.81 -8.48
C ALA A 144 4.61 -12.50 -8.27
N GLU A 145 4.15 -13.30 -9.25
CA GLU A 145 2.91 -14.07 -9.16
C GLU A 145 2.98 -15.10 -8.04
N ALA A 146 4.02 -15.93 -7.99
CA ALA A 146 4.22 -16.92 -6.91
C ALA A 146 4.32 -16.23 -5.54
N MET A 147 5.11 -15.15 -5.44
CA MET A 147 5.32 -14.41 -4.20
C MET A 147 4.01 -13.82 -3.63
N ILE A 148 3.15 -13.28 -4.47
CA ILE A 148 1.90 -12.65 -3.99
C ILE A 148 0.78 -13.67 -3.84
N ARG A 149 0.52 -14.51 -4.86
CA ARG A 149 -0.66 -15.38 -4.91
C ARG A 149 -0.58 -16.56 -3.96
N THR A 150 0.57 -17.23 -3.88
CA THR A 150 0.79 -18.38 -3.01
C THR A 150 1.67 -18.08 -1.80
N SER A 151 2.13 -16.81 -1.69
CA SER A 151 3.06 -16.39 -0.64
C SER A 151 4.39 -17.16 -0.65
N ASP A 152 4.87 -17.52 -1.84
CA ASP A 152 6.10 -18.29 -2.02
C ASP A 152 7.31 -17.54 -1.43
N ASN A 153 8.12 -18.24 -0.61
CA ASN A 153 9.25 -17.62 0.07
C ASN A 153 10.50 -17.59 -0.82
N TYR A 154 10.69 -18.61 -1.67
CA TYR A 154 11.82 -18.61 -2.60
C TYR A 154 11.70 -17.46 -3.61
N ALA A 155 10.51 -17.27 -4.18
CA ALA A 155 10.23 -16.12 -5.04
C ALA A 155 10.45 -14.78 -4.31
N ALA A 156 10.12 -14.70 -3.02
CA ALA A 156 10.40 -13.51 -2.21
C ALA A 156 11.90 -13.30 -2.00
N ASP A 157 12.68 -14.37 -1.76
CA ASP A 157 14.15 -14.29 -1.61
C ASP A 157 14.79 -13.75 -2.89
N VAL A 158 14.39 -14.28 -4.06
CA VAL A 158 14.90 -13.84 -5.37
C VAL A 158 14.58 -12.35 -5.61
N LEU A 159 13.32 -11.94 -5.43
CA LEU A 159 12.94 -10.56 -5.68
C LEU A 159 13.44 -9.59 -4.61
N TRP A 160 13.58 -10.03 -3.36
CA TRP A 160 14.24 -9.24 -2.31
C TRP A 160 15.67 -8.89 -2.67
N HIS A 161 16.42 -9.89 -3.15
CA HIS A 161 17.78 -9.68 -3.63
C HIS A 161 17.81 -8.78 -4.87
N ALA A 162 16.91 -9.00 -5.82
CA ALA A 162 16.82 -8.21 -7.06
C ALA A 162 16.59 -6.71 -6.81
N ILE A 163 15.77 -6.35 -5.83
CA ILE A 163 15.53 -4.93 -5.48
C ILE A 163 16.67 -4.28 -4.71
N GLY A 164 17.72 -5.00 -4.30
CA GLY A 164 18.81 -4.50 -3.44
C GLY A 164 18.47 -4.56 -1.95
N GLU A 165 17.67 -5.53 -1.54
CA GLU A 165 17.35 -5.85 -0.15
C GLU A 165 16.76 -4.66 0.65
N ALA A 166 17.27 -4.44 1.87
CA ALA A 166 16.76 -3.38 2.76
C ALA A 166 17.01 -1.96 2.22
N GLU A 167 18.07 -1.76 1.44
CA GLU A 167 18.41 -0.46 0.84
C GLU A 167 17.44 -0.11 -0.28
N GLY A 168 17.22 -1.02 -1.23
CA GLY A 168 16.27 -0.81 -2.32
C GLY A 168 14.84 -0.70 -1.82
N LEU A 169 14.44 -1.49 -0.81
CA LEU A 169 13.15 -1.28 -0.13
C LEU A 169 13.07 0.11 0.51
N GLY A 170 14.18 0.59 1.13
CA GLY A 170 14.27 1.91 1.75
C GLY A 170 14.02 3.03 0.75
N ALA A 171 14.65 2.97 -0.41
CA ALA A 171 14.45 3.93 -1.50
C ALA A 171 13.00 3.97 -1.99
N ALA A 172 12.38 2.80 -2.17
CA ALA A 172 10.96 2.70 -2.52
C ALA A 172 10.05 3.27 -1.42
N ASN A 173 10.35 2.98 -0.15
CA ASN A 173 9.59 3.47 1.00
C ASN A 173 9.59 5.00 1.09
N GLU A 174 10.72 5.66 0.83
CA GLU A 174 10.82 7.13 0.80
C GLU A 174 9.90 7.71 -0.27
N ARG A 175 9.93 7.17 -1.47
CA ARG A 175 9.06 7.58 -2.59
C ARG A 175 7.58 7.39 -2.28
N LEU A 176 7.23 6.33 -1.57
CA LEU A 176 5.84 5.98 -1.22
C LEU A 176 5.37 6.58 0.11
N GLY A 177 6.24 7.32 0.83
CA GLY A 177 5.91 7.96 2.10
C GLY A 177 5.77 6.99 3.28
N LEU A 178 6.53 5.88 3.28
CA LEU A 178 6.48 4.83 4.31
C LEU A 178 7.61 5.04 5.34
N TYR A 179 7.61 6.17 6.01
CA TYR A 179 8.72 6.64 6.83
C TYR A 179 9.01 5.84 8.09
N SER A 180 8.09 4.98 8.53
CA SER A 180 8.24 4.11 9.70
C SER A 180 8.44 2.64 9.33
N THR A 181 8.71 2.35 8.03
CA THR A 181 8.99 1.00 7.54
C THR A 181 10.49 0.85 7.31
N ARG A 182 11.10 -0.16 7.95
CA ARG A 182 12.55 -0.43 7.91
C ARG A 182 12.78 -1.88 7.51
N GLY A 183 13.57 -2.10 6.45
CA GLY A 183 13.95 -3.41 5.96
C GLY A 183 14.58 -4.30 7.04
N GLY A 184 14.29 -5.58 6.99
CA GLY A 184 14.94 -6.58 7.82
C GLY A 184 16.41 -6.79 7.43
N PRO A 185 17.23 -7.38 8.30
CA PRO A 185 18.65 -7.58 8.02
C PRO A 185 18.89 -8.71 7.01
N GLY A 186 19.77 -8.47 6.03
CA GLY A 186 20.15 -9.44 5.01
C GLY A 186 18.93 -10.09 4.34
N ILE A 187 18.89 -11.40 4.24
CA ILE A 187 17.76 -12.14 3.67
C ILE A 187 16.49 -12.16 4.56
N GLY A 188 16.53 -11.49 5.71
CA GLY A 188 15.44 -11.48 6.69
C GLY A 188 14.28 -10.52 6.33
N TRP A 189 13.83 -10.47 5.09
CA TRP A 189 12.74 -9.58 4.63
C TRP A 189 11.49 -9.68 5.52
N GLY A 190 11.13 -10.87 6.03
CA GLY A 190 9.98 -11.06 6.92
C GLY A 190 10.13 -10.39 8.29
N LEU A 191 11.35 -10.01 8.68
CA LEU A 191 11.67 -9.25 9.90
C LEU A 191 11.62 -7.73 9.69
N THR A 192 11.29 -7.26 8.48
CA THR A 192 11.01 -5.85 8.21
C THR A 192 10.00 -5.32 9.22
N ARG A 193 10.27 -4.15 9.77
CA ARG A 193 9.40 -3.51 10.75
C ARG A 193 8.57 -2.42 10.11
N THR A 194 7.28 -2.40 10.42
CA THR A 194 6.33 -1.43 9.84
C THR A 194 5.29 -0.99 10.86
N THR A 195 4.50 0.03 10.50
CA THR A 195 3.30 0.47 11.24
C THR A 195 2.04 0.20 10.42
N ALA A 196 0.89 0.09 11.08
CA ALA A 196 -0.39 -0.06 10.40
C ALA A 196 -0.68 1.12 9.47
N THR A 197 -0.27 2.33 9.85
CA THR A 197 -0.42 3.55 9.03
C THR A 197 0.41 3.48 7.75
N ASP A 198 1.66 3.03 7.80
CA ASP A 198 2.49 2.89 6.60
C ASP A 198 1.93 1.85 5.65
N GLN A 199 1.38 0.75 6.17
CA GLN A 199 0.73 -0.25 5.32
C GLN A 199 -0.51 0.31 4.60
N VAL A 200 -1.31 1.15 5.25
CA VAL A 200 -2.41 1.86 4.58
C VAL A 200 -1.89 2.87 3.55
N ARG A 201 -0.75 3.52 3.79
CA ARG A 201 -0.10 4.39 2.78
C ARG A 201 0.35 3.60 1.54
N LEU A 202 0.97 2.43 1.74
CA LEU A 202 1.34 1.52 0.66
C LEU A 202 0.10 1.10 -0.14
N LEU A 203 -0.96 0.65 0.53
CA LEU A 203 -2.21 0.30 -0.11
C LEU A 203 -2.82 1.50 -0.87
N ARG A 204 -2.74 2.72 -0.33
CA ARG A 204 -3.18 3.93 -1.02
C ARG A 204 -2.38 4.19 -2.29
N ALA A 205 -1.06 3.98 -2.27
CA ALA A 205 -0.23 4.07 -3.46
C ALA A 205 -0.64 3.07 -4.54
N VAL A 206 -1.13 1.89 -4.16
CA VAL A 206 -1.63 0.85 -5.09
C VAL A 206 -3.06 1.14 -5.57
N PHE A 207 -4.00 1.45 -4.68
CA PHE A 207 -5.44 1.43 -4.98
C PHE A 207 -6.08 2.80 -5.21
N ALA A 208 -5.44 3.92 -4.80
CA ALA A 208 -5.98 5.25 -5.05
C ALA A 208 -5.89 5.61 -6.54
N ARG A 209 -6.91 6.31 -7.05
CA ARG A 209 -7.01 6.71 -8.46
C ARG A 209 -7.19 8.23 -8.59
N GLY A 210 -6.74 8.77 -9.73
CA GLY A 210 -6.95 10.18 -10.10
C GLY A 210 -6.17 11.18 -9.25
N PRO A 211 -6.66 12.43 -9.13
CA PRO A 211 -5.94 13.55 -8.49
C PRO A 211 -5.58 13.33 -7.02
N ARG A 212 -6.22 12.37 -6.36
CA ARG A 212 -6.03 12.04 -4.93
C ARG A 212 -5.01 10.93 -4.68
N ALA A 213 -4.40 10.36 -5.72
CA ALA A 213 -3.25 9.48 -5.55
C ALA A 213 -2.15 10.24 -4.80
N SER A 214 -1.62 9.63 -3.73
CA SER A 214 -0.68 10.31 -2.82
C SER A 214 0.65 10.68 -3.48
N VAL A 215 1.10 9.85 -4.41
CA VAL A 215 2.32 10.06 -5.18
C VAL A 215 2.04 9.67 -6.64
N ARG A 216 2.49 10.49 -7.59
CA ARG A 216 2.30 10.28 -9.02
C ARG A 216 3.63 9.97 -9.71
N PRO A 217 3.62 9.30 -10.87
CA PRO A 217 4.81 9.16 -11.69
C PRO A 217 5.47 10.52 -11.99
N PRO A 218 6.80 10.61 -12.06
CA PRO A 218 7.75 9.47 -11.93
C PRO A 218 8.00 9.00 -10.50
N GLU A 219 7.56 9.72 -9.47
CA GLU A 219 7.89 9.41 -8.07
C GLU A 219 7.12 8.19 -7.53
N GLY A 220 5.86 7.98 -7.96
CA GLY A 220 5.00 6.87 -7.51
C GLY A 220 4.79 5.81 -8.58
N LEU A 221 4.04 4.77 -8.21
CA LEU A 221 3.63 3.70 -9.11
C LEU A 221 2.73 4.25 -10.23
N ASP A 222 3.01 3.87 -11.47
CA ASP A 222 2.16 4.16 -12.60
C ASP A 222 0.85 3.34 -12.58
N GLN A 223 -0.02 3.58 -13.56
CA GLN A 223 -1.31 2.89 -13.60
C GLN A 223 -1.17 1.39 -13.85
N ALA A 224 -0.23 0.96 -14.70
CA ALA A 224 -0.01 -0.45 -15.04
C ALA A 224 0.51 -1.21 -13.83
N SER A 225 1.52 -0.67 -13.14
CA SER A 225 2.09 -1.23 -11.91
C SER A 225 1.04 -1.38 -10.81
N ARG A 226 0.22 -0.36 -10.58
CA ARG A 226 -0.88 -0.42 -9.62
C ARG A 226 -1.92 -1.46 -9.97
N ALA A 227 -2.31 -1.55 -11.25
CA ALA A 227 -3.25 -2.55 -11.71
C ALA A 227 -2.70 -3.97 -11.53
N TYR A 228 -1.40 -4.17 -11.80
CA TYR A 228 -0.73 -5.46 -11.65
C TYR A 228 -0.68 -5.91 -10.18
N ILE A 229 -0.23 -5.05 -9.26
CA ILE A 229 -0.25 -5.37 -7.82
C ILE A 229 -1.67 -5.68 -7.35
N GLY A 230 -2.64 -4.84 -7.70
CA GLY A 230 -4.03 -5.03 -7.31
C GLY A 230 -4.65 -6.32 -7.85
N HIS A 231 -4.31 -6.70 -9.09
CA HIS A 231 -4.71 -7.96 -9.68
C HIS A 231 -4.15 -9.16 -8.91
N LEU A 232 -2.86 -9.19 -8.63
CA LEU A 232 -2.23 -10.28 -7.90
C LEU A 232 -2.80 -10.41 -6.47
N MET A 233 -2.99 -9.29 -5.76
CA MET A 233 -3.60 -9.28 -4.42
C MET A 233 -5.06 -9.74 -4.42
N GLY A 234 -5.78 -9.59 -5.53
CA GLY A 234 -7.15 -10.09 -5.72
C GLY A 234 -7.23 -11.52 -6.25
N SER A 235 -6.09 -12.18 -6.47
CA SER A 235 -5.99 -13.52 -7.06
C SER A 235 -5.20 -14.49 -6.17
N ILE A 236 -5.15 -14.24 -4.87
CA ILE A 236 -4.50 -15.15 -3.91
C ILE A 236 -5.26 -16.46 -3.79
N THR A 237 -4.58 -17.52 -3.31
CA THR A 237 -5.19 -18.85 -3.09
C THR A 237 -6.25 -18.81 -1.98
N ASP A 238 -7.25 -19.68 -2.09
CA ASP A 238 -8.41 -19.72 -1.17
C ASP A 238 -7.99 -19.94 0.29
N GLU A 239 -6.89 -20.67 0.55
CA GLU A 239 -6.39 -20.90 1.90
C GLU A 239 -5.86 -19.63 2.57
N GLN A 240 -5.68 -18.55 1.82
CA GLN A 240 -5.18 -17.27 2.30
C GLN A 240 -6.25 -16.16 2.32
N ASP A 241 -7.51 -16.45 2.05
CA ASP A 241 -8.58 -15.46 1.95
C ASP A 241 -9.13 -14.96 3.32
N TRP A 242 -8.38 -15.18 4.41
CA TRP A 242 -8.69 -14.70 5.76
C TRP A 242 -8.22 -13.26 6.02
N GLY A 243 -8.59 -12.72 7.17
CA GLY A 243 -8.11 -11.42 7.63
C GLY A 243 -8.98 -10.26 7.18
N VAL A 244 -8.46 -9.37 6.31
CA VAL A 244 -9.19 -8.18 5.85
C VAL A 244 -10.47 -8.53 5.07
N SER A 245 -10.48 -9.64 4.33
CA SER A 245 -11.67 -10.16 3.63
C SER A 245 -12.88 -10.34 4.55
N ALA A 246 -12.63 -10.71 5.80
CA ALA A 246 -13.68 -10.90 6.81
C ALA A 246 -14.49 -9.63 7.14
N ALA A 247 -14.00 -8.44 6.78
CA ALA A 247 -14.75 -7.19 6.93
C ALA A 247 -15.82 -7.03 5.83
N GLY A 248 -15.73 -7.77 4.72
CA GLY A 248 -16.72 -7.80 3.66
C GLY A 248 -17.91 -8.70 3.98
N SER A 249 -18.99 -8.52 3.24
CA SER A 249 -20.10 -9.47 3.17
C SER A 249 -19.85 -10.51 2.09
N ARG A 250 -20.68 -11.56 2.04
CA ARG A 250 -20.60 -12.60 1.00
C ARG A 250 -20.64 -11.96 -0.40
N GLY A 251 -19.65 -12.27 -1.23
CA GLY A 251 -19.51 -11.71 -2.57
C GLY A 251 -18.84 -10.32 -2.64
N SER A 252 -18.39 -9.77 -1.51
CA SER A 252 -17.57 -8.55 -1.52
C SER A 252 -16.28 -8.75 -2.31
N ARG A 253 -15.87 -7.71 -3.06
CA ARG A 253 -14.56 -7.69 -3.71
C ARG A 253 -13.50 -7.32 -2.68
N TRP A 254 -12.40 -8.03 -2.71
CA TRP A 254 -11.23 -7.76 -1.90
C TRP A 254 -9.94 -8.00 -2.69
N ALA A 255 -8.86 -7.41 -2.23
CA ALA A 255 -7.50 -7.65 -2.67
C ALA A 255 -6.61 -7.51 -1.43
N LEU A 256 -5.93 -8.58 -1.00
CA LEU A 256 -5.22 -8.59 0.26
C LEU A 256 -3.89 -9.35 0.20
N LYS A 257 -3.07 -9.16 1.22
CA LYS A 257 -1.91 -9.97 1.54
C LYS A 257 -1.87 -10.25 3.02
N ASN A 258 -1.69 -11.50 3.37
CA ASN A 258 -1.50 -11.94 4.73
C ASN A 258 -0.02 -12.21 5.05
N GLY A 259 0.30 -12.16 6.34
CA GLY A 259 1.62 -12.49 6.84
C GLY A 259 1.52 -13.16 8.20
N TRP A 260 2.24 -14.26 8.38
CA TRP A 260 2.33 -15.02 9.63
C TRP A 260 3.75 -15.48 9.88
N LEU A 261 4.14 -15.43 11.12
CA LEU A 261 5.48 -15.83 11.55
C LEU A 261 5.44 -16.27 13.03
N GLN A 262 5.87 -17.50 13.31
CA GLN A 262 6.10 -17.92 14.69
C GLN A 262 7.53 -17.53 15.11
N ARG A 263 7.64 -16.81 16.22
CA ARG A 263 8.94 -16.41 16.78
C ARG A 263 9.58 -17.58 17.50
N SER A 264 10.74 -18.07 17.01
CA SER A 264 11.47 -19.18 17.63
C SER A 264 11.86 -18.92 19.08
N THR A 265 12.11 -17.66 19.43
CA THR A 265 12.52 -17.25 20.80
C THR A 265 11.39 -17.29 21.83
N THR A 266 10.13 -17.15 21.40
CA THR A 266 8.99 -17.06 22.33
C THR A 266 7.90 -18.09 22.04
N GLY A 267 7.92 -18.73 20.88
CA GLY A 267 6.82 -19.57 20.37
C GLY A 267 5.55 -18.80 20.00
N LEU A 268 5.51 -17.48 20.19
CA LEU A 268 4.34 -16.65 19.91
C LEU A 268 4.28 -16.26 18.44
N TRP A 269 3.05 -15.98 17.96
CA TRP A 269 2.78 -15.69 16.57
C TRP A 269 2.62 -14.20 16.30
N ILE A 270 3.15 -13.78 15.15
CA ILE A 270 2.85 -12.54 14.46
C ILE A 270 1.83 -12.88 13.39
N ILE A 271 0.70 -12.19 13.37
CA ILE A 271 -0.37 -12.38 12.39
C ILE A 271 -0.79 -11.01 11.88
N ASN A 272 -0.65 -10.80 10.58
CA ASN A 272 -0.92 -9.54 9.91
C ASN A 272 -1.83 -9.76 8.70
N SER A 273 -2.68 -8.78 8.40
CA SER A 273 -3.46 -8.75 7.17
C SER A 273 -3.60 -7.32 6.68
N VAL A 274 -3.32 -7.08 5.40
CA VAL A 274 -3.40 -5.77 4.76
C VAL A 274 -4.12 -5.89 3.42
N GLY A 275 -4.97 -4.94 3.08
CA GLY A 275 -5.67 -5.03 1.79
C GLY A 275 -6.77 -4.00 1.60
N GLN A 276 -7.41 -4.12 0.45
CA GLN A 276 -8.65 -3.42 0.11
C GLN A 276 -9.84 -4.36 0.25
N VAL A 277 -10.93 -3.87 0.81
CA VAL A 277 -12.24 -4.56 0.81
C VAL A 277 -13.32 -3.57 0.39
N THR A 278 -14.31 -4.05 -0.39
CA THR A 278 -15.47 -3.25 -0.80
C THR A 278 -16.67 -3.62 0.07
N VAL A 279 -17.24 -2.64 0.77
CA VAL A 279 -18.40 -2.81 1.64
C VAL A 279 -19.44 -1.74 1.30
N HIS A 280 -20.66 -2.14 0.97
CA HIS A 280 -21.75 -1.26 0.55
C HIS A 280 -21.36 -0.27 -0.57
N GLY A 281 -20.54 -0.75 -1.53
CA GLY A 281 -20.05 0.07 -2.65
C GLY A 281 -18.87 0.97 -2.35
N HIS A 282 -18.44 1.12 -1.09
CA HIS A 282 -17.26 1.86 -0.66
C HIS A 282 -16.03 0.96 -0.55
N ARG A 283 -14.88 1.49 -0.96
CA ARG A 283 -13.59 0.79 -0.91
C ARG A 283 -12.81 1.24 0.32
N TYR A 284 -12.51 0.30 1.20
CA TYR A 284 -11.74 0.53 2.40
C TYR A 284 -10.35 -0.08 2.27
N LEU A 285 -9.31 0.69 2.58
CA LEU A 285 -7.97 0.18 2.81
C LEU A 285 -7.83 -0.12 4.29
N VAL A 286 -7.42 -1.34 4.60
CA VAL A 286 -7.33 -1.82 5.99
C VAL A 286 -5.97 -2.45 6.21
N SER A 287 -5.36 -2.13 7.34
CA SER A 287 -4.18 -2.81 7.86
C SER A 287 -4.44 -3.21 9.30
N VAL A 288 -4.27 -4.49 9.60
CA VAL A 288 -4.32 -5.03 10.94
C VAL A 288 -3.02 -5.78 11.21
N LEU A 289 -2.28 -5.33 12.21
CA LEU A 289 -1.01 -5.91 12.63
C LEU A 289 -1.13 -6.41 14.06
N SER A 290 -0.75 -7.66 14.30
CA SER A 290 -0.76 -8.24 15.64
C SER A 290 0.49 -9.06 15.93
N GLY A 291 0.88 -9.12 17.19
CA GLY A 291 2.01 -9.91 17.66
C GLY A 291 1.81 -10.38 19.09
N GLY A 292 2.50 -11.46 19.46
CA GLY A 292 2.32 -12.09 20.77
C GLY A 292 1.07 -12.98 20.85
N ASN A 293 0.56 -13.46 19.72
CA ASN A 293 -0.58 -14.37 19.68
C ASN A 293 -0.13 -15.78 20.12
N ARG A 294 -0.96 -16.49 20.90
CA ARG A 294 -0.64 -17.83 21.41
C ARG A 294 -0.70 -18.91 20.33
N SER A 295 -1.54 -18.73 19.31
CA SER A 295 -1.60 -19.60 18.15
C SER A 295 -1.91 -18.81 16.89
N MET A 296 -1.74 -19.44 15.71
CA MET A 296 -2.08 -18.85 14.43
C MET A 296 -3.59 -18.57 14.35
N GLU A 297 -4.43 -19.51 14.76
CA GLU A 297 -5.89 -19.39 14.73
C GLU A 297 -6.38 -18.24 15.62
N ALA A 298 -5.81 -18.11 16.85
CA ALA A 298 -6.15 -17.02 17.75
C ALA A 298 -5.79 -15.65 17.15
N GLY A 299 -4.65 -15.58 16.47
CA GLY A 299 -4.20 -14.38 15.78
C GLY A 299 -5.09 -14.04 14.57
N ILE A 300 -5.44 -15.02 13.73
CA ILE A 300 -6.37 -14.84 12.61
C ILE A 300 -7.71 -14.31 13.12
N ALA A 301 -8.30 -14.98 14.12
CA ALA A 301 -9.57 -14.56 14.69
C ALA A 301 -9.52 -13.13 15.28
N LEU A 302 -8.40 -12.71 15.88
CA LEU A 302 -8.19 -11.34 16.35
C LEU A 302 -8.16 -10.35 15.18
N VAL A 303 -7.37 -10.64 14.15
CA VAL A 303 -7.20 -9.80 12.96
C VAL A 303 -8.53 -9.60 12.24
N GLU A 304 -9.31 -10.66 12.06
CA GLU A 304 -10.63 -10.59 11.43
C GLU A 304 -11.63 -9.75 12.22
N ARG A 305 -11.72 -9.95 13.55
CA ARG A 305 -12.58 -9.11 14.39
C ARG A 305 -12.17 -7.64 14.33
N ALA A 306 -10.87 -7.38 14.34
CA ALA A 306 -10.34 -6.01 14.25
C ALA A 306 -10.63 -5.38 12.87
N ALA A 307 -10.52 -6.14 11.79
CA ALA A 307 -10.86 -5.67 10.44
C ALA A 307 -12.36 -5.30 10.33
N ARG A 308 -13.26 -6.16 10.84
CA ARG A 308 -14.71 -5.87 10.89
C ARG A 308 -15.00 -4.60 11.69
N ALA A 309 -14.39 -4.46 12.86
CA ALA A 309 -14.57 -3.28 13.72
C ALA A 309 -14.06 -2.00 13.04
N ALA A 310 -12.91 -2.07 12.35
CA ALA A 310 -12.31 -0.94 11.66
C ALA A 310 -13.17 -0.45 10.49
N VAL A 311 -13.64 -1.36 9.62
CA VAL A 311 -14.52 -1.00 8.51
C VAL A 311 -15.87 -0.50 9.04
N GLY A 312 -16.45 -1.14 10.07
CA GLY A 312 -17.67 -0.66 10.71
C GLY A 312 -17.54 0.76 11.28
N ALA A 313 -16.40 1.09 11.88
CA ALA A 313 -16.12 2.45 12.38
C ALA A 313 -15.99 3.46 11.24
N ALA A 314 -15.34 3.07 10.13
CA ALA A 314 -15.16 3.95 8.97
C ALA A 314 -16.48 4.18 8.22
N SER A 315 -17.31 3.14 8.09
CA SER A 315 -18.61 3.19 7.39
C SER A 315 -19.71 3.92 8.17
N ALA A 316 -19.58 4.04 9.49
CA ALA A 316 -20.58 4.74 10.33
C ALA A 316 -20.80 6.21 9.96
N HIS A 317 -19.92 6.80 9.18
CA HIS A 317 -19.99 8.18 8.68
C HIS A 317 -20.57 8.28 7.26
N VAL A 318 -20.77 7.14 6.59
CA VAL A 318 -21.39 7.07 5.27
C VAL A 318 -22.91 7.09 5.46
N ARG A 319 -23.57 8.17 5.00
CA ARG A 319 -25.04 8.16 4.96
C ARG A 319 -25.49 7.06 4.01
N PRO A 320 -26.50 6.25 4.38
CA PRO A 320 -27.13 5.36 3.42
C PRO A 320 -27.65 6.20 2.23
N TRP A 321 -27.32 5.76 1.01
CA TRP A 321 -27.87 6.34 -0.20
C TRP A 321 -29.41 6.28 -0.09
N PRO A 322 -30.16 7.38 -0.32
CA PRO A 322 -31.62 7.31 -0.37
C PRO A 322 -31.99 6.34 -1.49
N GLN A 323 -32.81 5.35 -1.14
CA GLN A 323 -33.39 4.38 -2.07
C GLN A 323 -34.41 5.04 -2.97
#